data_62a2e0836fdb271c6db7e933f6b17d7a
#
_entry.id   62a2e0836fdb271c6db7e933f6b17d7a
#
_cell.length_a   1.000
_cell.length_b   1.000
_cell.length_c   1.000
_cell.angle_alpha   90.00
_cell.angle_beta   90.00
_cell.angle_gamma   90.00
#
_symmetry.space_group_name_H-M   'P 1'
#
loop_
_entity.id
_entity.type
_entity.pdbx_description
1 polymer ?
#
loop_
_entity_poly.entity_id
_entity_poly.type
_entity_poly.pdbx_seq_one_letter_code
_entity_poly.pdbx_strand_id
1 'polypeptide(L)'
;MLDATPQGLVGARETLLLEMARYQPDERRPVSDLTALVRIYLLSRIDVMWWRDAPAYRTDEQVGGSADLVDLEWLRRRDLLRFRYQEQPTTLLGRGARALRRRVRPSVAPHTSGLLFRRARREMVALLNDVGREFTAHAPPGAPPLWVTSLVRSAEHQHRLRQLGYAAWLPSGHCLGWAADVEMAWFDRFGARDTLAELLLARQRAGEVNVVDEGQAWHLCLAPESRGRLRRVYEAEMAV
;
A
#
# COMPACT_ATOMS: atom_id res chain seq x y z
N MET A 1 7.03 -21.88 -31.84
CA MET A 1 6.08 -21.52 -30.77
C MET A 1 6.87 -20.57 -29.86
N LEU A 2 6.71 -19.26 -30.04
CA LEU A 2 7.46 -18.27 -29.29
C LEU A 2 6.99 -18.29 -27.83
N ASP A 3 7.92 -18.49 -26.92
CA ASP A 3 7.73 -18.41 -25.46
C ASP A 3 7.30 -16.98 -25.09
N ALA A 4 6.01 -16.68 -25.18
CA ALA A 4 5.45 -15.40 -24.83
C ALA A 4 5.21 -15.32 -23.32
N THR A 5 6.26 -15.50 -22.53
CA THR A 5 6.17 -15.18 -21.09
C THR A 5 5.99 -13.68 -20.95
N PRO A 6 4.89 -13.19 -20.37
CA PRO A 6 4.70 -11.76 -20.14
C PRO A 6 5.91 -11.17 -19.41
N GLN A 7 6.40 -10.02 -19.86
CA GLN A 7 7.64 -9.41 -19.32
C GLN A 7 7.64 -9.28 -17.78
N GLY A 8 6.47 -9.12 -17.16
CA GLY A 8 6.32 -9.08 -15.70
C GLY A 8 6.50 -10.42 -14.98
N LEU A 9 6.59 -11.53 -15.71
CA LEU A 9 6.76 -12.88 -15.17
C LEU A 9 8.13 -13.49 -15.46
N VAL A 10 8.97 -12.82 -16.23
CA VAL A 10 10.35 -13.28 -16.50
C VAL A 10 11.10 -13.39 -15.16
N GLY A 11 11.65 -14.57 -14.87
CA GLY A 11 12.33 -14.85 -13.60
C GLY A 11 11.42 -14.97 -12.37
N ALA A 12 10.10 -14.87 -12.52
CA ALA A 12 9.16 -14.94 -11.39
C ALA A 12 9.18 -16.32 -10.73
N ARG A 13 9.26 -17.40 -11.53
CA ARG A 13 9.33 -18.77 -11.03
C ARG A 13 10.59 -18.98 -10.19
N GLU A 14 11.73 -18.61 -10.73
CA GLU A 14 13.03 -18.76 -10.07
C GLU A 14 13.08 -17.94 -8.78
N THR A 15 12.55 -16.71 -8.81
CA THR A 15 12.43 -15.88 -7.62
C THR A 15 11.55 -16.53 -6.57
N LEU A 16 10.37 -17.05 -6.96
CA LEU A 16 9.47 -17.73 -6.03
C LEU A 16 10.13 -18.96 -5.40
N LEU A 17 10.80 -19.80 -6.19
CA LEU A 17 11.49 -20.99 -5.68
C LEU A 17 12.60 -20.61 -4.70
N LEU A 18 13.36 -19.53 -4.96
CA LEU A 18 14.36 -19.02 -4.04
C LEU A 18 13.75 -18.50 -2.73
N GLU A 19 12.62 -17.79 -2.81
CA GLU A 19 11.92 -17.32 -1.62
C GLU A 19 11.37 -18.48 -0.78
N MET A 20 10.79 -19.49 -1.44
CA MET A 20 10.32 -20.70 -0.77
C MET A 20 11.46 -21.44 -0.06
N ALA A 21 12.61 -21.57 -0.73
CA ALA A 21 13.78 -22.24 -0.15
C ALA A 21 14.39 -21.47 1.04
N ARG A 22 14.22 -20.16 1.08
CA ARG A 22 14.71 -19.27 2.16
C ARG A 22 13.68 -19.03 3.26
N TYR A 23 12.44 -19.46 3.04
CA TYR A 23 11.37 -19.24 3.97
C TYR A 23 11.65 -19.93 5.30
N GLN A 24 11.60 -19.18 6.37
CA GLN A 24 11.63 -19.69 7.75
C GLN A 24 10.38 -19.17 8.46
N PRO A 25 9.55 -20.06 9.02
CA PRO A 25 8.41 -19.66 9.82
C PRO A 25 8.87 -18.73 10.95
N ASP A 26 8.27 -17.56 11.04
CA ASP A 26 8.50 -16.61 12.13
C ASP A 26 7.15 -15.94 12.41
N GLU A 27 6.57 -16.21 13.57
CA GLU A 27 5.29 -15.64 14.02
C GLU A 27 5.29 -14.10 14.08
N ARG A 28 6.47 -13.48 14.06
CA ARG A 28 6.64 -12.02 14.05
C ARG A 28 6.57 -11.43 12.65
N ARG A 29 6.56 -12.26 11.60
CA ARG A 29 6.51 -11.80 10.21
C ARG A 29 5.08 -11.75 9.70
N PRO A 30 4.75 -10.82 8.77
CA PRO A 30 3.43 -10.72 8.16
C PRO A 30 3.00 -11.98 7.41
N VAL A 31 3.97 -12.74 6.90
CA VAL A 31 3.75 -13.98 6.13
C VAL A 31 3.73 -15.15 7.10
N SER A 32 2.53 -15.63 7.42
CA SER A 32 2.30 -16.66 8.45
C SER A 32 2.82 -18.04 8.08
N ASP A 33 2.80 -18.40 6.81
CA ASP A 33 3.16 -19.72 6.30
C ASP A 33 3.60 -19.68 4.82
N LEU A 34 4.10 -20.80 4.32
CA LEU A 34 4.57 -20.91 2.95
C LEU A 34 3.47 -20.68 1.91
N THR A 35 2.23 -21.11 2.21
CA THR A 35 1.09 -20.90 1.31
C THR A 35 0.77 -19.43 1.18
N ALA A 36 0.78 -18.67 2.30
CA ALA A 36 0.62 -17.23 2.31
C ALA A 36 1.72 -16.54 1.49
N LEU A 37 2.99 -16.97 1.63
CA LEU A 37 4.10 -16.45 0.84
C LEU A 37 3.86 -16.62 -0.66
N VAL A 38 3.50 -17.83 -1.09
CA VAL A 38 3.23 -18.14 -2.50
C VAL A 38 2.06 -17.31 -3.03
N ARG A 39 0.96 -17.24 -2.26
CA ARG A 39 -0.23 -16.47 -2.61
C ARG A 39 0.10 -14.99 -2.78
N ILE A 40 0.73 -14.37 -1.79
CA ILE A 40 1.08 -12.94 -1.81
C ILE A 40 2.02 -12.65 -2.99
N TYR A 41 3.03 -13.50 -3.18
CA TYR A 41 3.96 -13.34 -4.30
C TYR A 41 3.25 -13.38 -5.64
N LEU A 42 2.42 -14.40 -5.90
CA LEU A 42 1.73 -14.55 -7.18
C LEU A 42 0.73 -13.42 -7.44
N LEU A 43 -0.06 -13.03 -6.44
CA LEU A 43 -1.02 -11.94 -6.57
C LEU A 43 -0.33 -10.59 -6.82
N SER A 44 0.84 -10.34 -6.21
CA SER A 44 1.61 -9.12 -6.48
C SER A 44 2.16 -9.04 -7.91
N ARG A 45 2.23 -10.17 -8.64
CA ARG A 45 2.62 -10.16 -10.06
C ARG A 45 1.55 -9.61 -10.98
N ILE A 46 0.29 -9.65 -10.58
CA ILE A 46 -0.82 -9.03 -11.31
C ILE A 46 -0.55 -7.52 -11.48
N ASP A 47 -0.13 -6.85 -10.43
CA ASP A 47 0.20 -5.42 -10.44
C ASP A 47 1.26 -5.07 -11.50
N VAL A 48 2.30 -5.90 -11.55
CA VAL A 48 3.41 -5.73 -12.49
C VAL A 48 2.97 -5.99 -13.92
N MET A 49 2.09 -6.96 -14.13
CA MET A 49 1.51 -7.24 -15.46
C MET A 49 0.61 -6.11 -15.93
N TRP A 50 -0.22 -5.54 -15.03
CA TRP A 50 -1.09 -4.43 -15.33
C TRP A 50 -0.32 -3.16 -15.72
N TRP A 51 0.79 -2.90 -15.05
CA TRP A 51 1.56 -1.66 -15.19
C TRP A 51 2.94 -1.86 -15.80
N ARG A 52 3.12 -2.93 -16.58
CA ARG A 52 4.42 -3.34 -17.18
C ARG A 52 5.14 -2.24 -17.95
N ASP A 53 4.37 -1.35 -18.60
CA ASP A 53 4.91 -0.28 -19.43
C ASP A 53 5.09 1.05 -18.65
N ALA A 54 4.69 1.08 -17.37
CA ALA A 54 4.85 2.25 -16.53
C ALA A 54 6.29 2.36 -16.00
N PRO A 55 6.92 3.54 -16.06
CA PRO A 55 8.25 3.74 -15.53
C PRO A 55 8.25 3.62 -14.00
N ALA A 56 9.18 2.82 -13.47
CA ALA A 56 9.37 2.70 -12.03
C ALA A 56 10.25 3.85 -11.49
N TYR A 57 9.93 4.32 -10.31
CA TYR A 57 10.79 5.21 -9.53
C TYR A 57 11.98 4.41 -9.00
N ARG A 58 13.18 4.65 -9.55
CA ARG A 58 14.39 3.90 -9.19
C ARG A 58 15.02 4.43 -7.92
N THR A 59 15.10 5.75 -7.75
CA THR A 59 15.75 6.42 -6.63
C THR A 59 14.78 7.23 -5.78
N ASP A 60 15.19 7.53 -4.55
CA ASP A 60 14.42 8.36 -3.63
C ASP A 60 14.20 9.79 -4.18
N GLU A 61 15.20 10.32 -4.91
CA GLU A 61 15.12 11.64 -5.57
C GLU A 61 14.05 11.66 -6.66
N GLN A 62 13.93 10.59 -7.45
CA GLN A 62 12.88 10.49 -8.47
C GLN A 62 11.49 10.56 -7.86
N VAL A 63 11.26 9.92 -6.71
CA VAL A 63 9.99 10.05 -5.97
C VAL A 63 9.82 11.47 -5.47
N GLY A 64 10.85 12.05 -4.87
CA GLY A 64 10.84 13.41 -4.33
C GLY A 64 10.56 14.48 -5.36
N GLY A 65 11.14 14.38 -6.56
CA GLY A 65 11.05 15.37 -7.65
C GLY A 65 9.94 15.16 -8.67
N SER A 66 9.17 14.05 -8.58
CA SER A 66 8.18 13.72 -9.60
C SER A 66 6.99 14.70 -9.62
N ALA A 67 6.70 15.27 -10.80
CA ALA A 67 5.49 16.08 -11.02
C ALA A 67 4.20 15.25 -11.09
N ASP A 68 4.31 13.92 -11.30
CA ASP A 68 3.16 13.01 -11.32
C ASP A 68 2.59 12.75 -9.92
N LEU A 69 3.36 13.07 -8.89
CA LEU A 69 3.00 12.83 -7.50
C LEU A 69 2.62 14.14 -6.81
N VAL A 70 1.51 14.09 -6.08
CA VAL A 70 1.05 15.22 -5.25
C VAL A 70 1.55 15.08 -3.82
N ASP A 71 1.71 16.21 -3.13
CA ASP A 71 2.10 16.28 -1.73
C ASP A 71 0.88 16.05 -0.82
N LEU A 72 0.92 14.97 -0.05
CA LEU A 72 -0.16 14.62 0.87
C LEU A 72 -0.27 15.59 2.05
N GLU A 73 0.83 16.21 2.46
CA GLU A 73 0.80 17.22 3.53
C GLU A 73 0.05 18.48 3.09
N TRP A 74 0.24 18.90 1.84
CA TRP A 74 -0.51 19.99 1.25
C TRP A 74 -2.02 19.68 1.21
N LEU A 75 -2.41 18.46 0.82
CA LEU A 75 -3.80 18.01 0.82
C LEU A 75 -4.37 17.90 2.24
N ARG A 76 -3.60 17.36 3.18
CA ARG A 76 -4.00 17.22 4.59
C ARG A 76 -4.32 18.54 5.24
N ARG A 77 -3.49 19.57 5.03
CA ARG A 77 -3.70 20.92 5.59
C ARG A 77 -4.96 21.61 5.06
N ARG A 78 -5.48 21.15 3.93
CA ARG A 78 -6.72 21.64 3.30
C ARG A 78 -7.93 20.77 3.57
N ASP A 79 -7.80 19.78 4.42
CA ASP A 79 -8.84 18.78 4.72
C ASP A 79 -9.37 18.04 3.46
N LEU A 80 -8.50 17.81 2.48
CA LEU A 80 -8.80 17.14 1.22
C LEU A 80 -8.54 15.63 1.26
N LEU A 81 -8.09 15.07 2.41
CA LEU A 81 -7.88 13.64 2.59
C LEU A 81 -8.99 13.02 3.44
N ARG A 82 -9.50 11.86 3.00
CA ARG A 82 -10.47 11.03 3.73
C ARG A 82 -9.83 9.80 4.35
N PHE A 83 -8.51 9.79 4.45
CA PHE A 83 -7.70 8.77 5.11
C PHE A 83 -6.61 9.40 5.98
N ARG A 84 -6.06 8.62 6.88
CA ARG A 84 -4.93 9.01 7.74
C ARG A 84 -3.68 8.24 7.38
N TYR A 85 -2.54 8.82 7.68
CA TYR A 85 -1.23 8.19 7.57
C TYR A 85 -0.30 8.72 8.66
N GLN A 86 0.79 8.01 8.89
CA GLN A 86 1.92 8.49 9.69
C GLN A 86 3.15 8.64 8.81
N GLU A 87 4.01 9.59 9.16
CA GLU A 87 5.32 9.72 8.53
C GLU A 87 6.35 8.85 9.26
N GLN A 88 7.30 8.32 8.51
CA GLN A 88 8.44 7.63 9.10
C GLN A 88 9.32 8.66 9.82
N PRO A 89 9.63 8.49 11.13
CA PRO A 89 10.49 9.41 11.83
C PRO A 89 11.92 9.32 11.32
N THR A 90 12.47 10.44 10.91
CA THR A 90 13.85 10.56 10.38
C THR A 90 14.89 10.66 11.47
N THR A 91 14.51 11.02 12.71
CA THR A 91 15.42 11.22 13.83
C THR A 91 15.26 10.14 14.92
N LEU A 92 16.32 9.89 15.68
CA LEU A 92 16.30 8.95 16.83
C LEU A 92 15.30 9.40 17.91
N LEU A 93 15.25 10.71 18.19
CA LEU A 93 14.29 11.30 19.14
C LEU A 93 12.85 11.08 18.67
N GLY A 94 12.58 11.26 17.38
CA GLY A 94 11.27 10.98 16.79
C GLY A 94 10.86 9.51 16.91
N ARG A 95 11.82 8.59 16.76
CA ARG A 95 11.58 7.14 16.96
C ARG A 95 11.24 6.84 18.42
N GLY A 96 12.00 7.40 19.38
CA GLY A 96 11.74 7.26 20.82
C GLY A 96 10.37 7.82 21.22
N ALA A 97 10.05 9.03 20.81
CA ALA A 97 8.75 9.68 21.06
C ALA A 97 7.59 8.85 20.50
N ARG A 98 7.76 8.28 19.30
CA ARG A 98 6.74 7.39 18.69
C ARG A 98 6.58 6.11 19.52
N ALA A 99 7.67 5.46 19.93
CA ALA A 99 7.62 4.24 20.72
C ALA A 99 6.90 4.49 22.05
N LEU A 100 7.19 5.59 22.73
CA LEU A 100 6.51 5.99 23.96
C LEU A 100 5.01 6.25 23.74
N ARG A 101 4.65 7.01 22.70
CA ARG A 101 3.25 7.30 22.38
C ARG A 101 2.44 6.02 22.11
N ARG A 102 3.02 5.07 21.39
CA ARG A 102 2.41 3.75 21.12
C ARG A 102 2.16 2.97 22.40
N ARG A 103 3.09 3.02 23.36
CA ARG A 103 2.97 2.34 24.64
C ARG A 103 1.88 2.95 25.52
N VAL A 104 1.74 4.27 25.51
CA VAL A 104 0.80 5.00 26.37
C VAL A 104 -0.60 5.06 25.76
N ARG A 105 -0.73 5.14 24.41
CA ARG A 105 -2.00 5.28 23.69
C ARG A 105 -2.05 4.36 22.46
N PRO A 106 -2.15 3.04 22.63
CA PRO A 106 -2.11 2.08 21.53
C PRO A 106 -3.34 2.14 20.60
N SER A 107 -4.43 2.75 21.03
CA SER A 107 -5.67 2.92 20.25
C SER A 107 -5.66 4.15 19.36
N VAL A 108 -4.69 5.06 19.47
CA VAL A 108 -4.68 6.31 18.69
C VAL A 108 -4.14 6.12 17.28
N ALA A 109 -3.27 5.14 17.06
CA ALA A 109 -2.66 4.88 15.76
C ALA A 109 -2.16 3.42 15.67
N PRO A 110 -2.17 2.83 14.45
CA PRO A 110 -1.68 1.49 14.24
C PRO A 110 -0.16 1.37 14.40
N HIS A 111 0.29 0.13 14.48
CA HIS A 111 1.70 -0.20 14.60
C HIS A 111 2.36 -0.28 13.22
N THR A 112 2.63 0.85 12.60
CA THR A 112 3.26 0.95 11.27
C THR A 112 4.58 1.73 11.32
N SER A 113 5.49 1.48 10.38
CA SER A 113 6.70 2.30 10.19
C SER A 113 6.37 3.71 9.69
N GLY A 114 5.27 3.85 8.97
CA GLY A 114 4.83 5.09 8.33
C GLY A 114 5.42 5.31 6.94
N LEU A 115 4.92 6.34 6.25
CA LEU A 115 5.35 6.71 4.92
C LEU A 115 6.75 7.33 4.95
N LEU A 116 7.65 6.86 4.09
CA LEU A 116 8.92 7.53 3.83
C LEU A 116 8.69 8.80 2.97
N PHE A 117 7.84 8.67 1.94
CA PHE A 117 7.46 9.77 1.06
C PHE A 117 6.00 10.14 1.28
N ARG A 118 5.73 11.41 1.55
CA ARG A 118 4.37 11.98 1.65
C ARG A 118 3.82 12.32 0.28
N ARG A 119 3.95 11.39 -0.66
CA ARG A 119 3.57 11.62 -2.06
C ARG A 119 2.76 10.46 -2.59
N ALA A 120 1.82 10.76 -3.49
CA ALA A 120 1.01 9.76 -4.16
C ALA A 120 0.58 10.26 -5.55
N ARG A 121 0.23 9.35 -6.44
CA ARG A 121 -0.47 9.72 -7.68
C ARG A 121 -1.85 10.26 -7.35
N ARG A 122 -2.32 11.20 -8.17
CA ARG A 122 -3.65 11.83 -8.02
C ARG A 122 -4.76 10.79 -7.97
N GLU A 123 -4.68 9.79 -8.83
CA GLU A 123 -5.63 8.69 -8.93
C GLU A 123 -5.65 7.81 -7.67
N MET A 124 -4.50 7.60 -7.06
CA MET A 124 -4.41 6.87 -5.79
C MET A 124 -5.01 7.67 -4.64
N VAL A 125 -4.86 9.00 -4.63
CA VAL A 125 -5.53 9.86 -3.63
C VAL A 125 -7.05 9.78 -3.80
N ALA A 126 -7.56 9.85 -5.02
CA ALA A 126 -9.00 9.71 -5.30
C ALA A 126 -9.53 8.34 -4.85
N LEU A 127 -8.85 7.25 -5.20
CA LEU A 127 -9.21 5.89 -4.76
C LEU A 127 -9.28 5.80 -3.23
N LEU A 128 -8.24 6.26 -2.55
CA LEU A 128 -8.17 6.18 -1.08
C LEU A 128 -9.18 7.11 -0.40
N ASN A 129 -9.50 8.25 -0.99
CA ASN A 129 -10.59 9.11 -0.53
C ASN A 129 -11.95 8.43 -0.70
N ASP A 130 -12.21 7.79 -1.83
CA ASP A 130 -13.45 7.03 -2.06
C ASP A 130 -13.60 5.89 -1.05
N VAL A 131 -12.55 5.07 -0.89
CA VAL A 131 -12.53 4.00 0.12
C VAL A 131 -12.73 4.57 1.53
N GLY A 132 -12.07 5.69 1.86
CA GLY A 132 -12.16 6.32 3.18
C GLY A 132 -13.55 6.87 3.49
N ARG A 133 -14.24 7.47 2.51
CA ARG A 133 -15.63 7.93 2.66
C ARG A 133 -16.58 6.77 2.90
N GLU A 134 -16.49 5.75 2.04
CA GLU A 134 -17.35 4.58 2.10
C GLU A 134 -17.11 3.79 3.41
N PHE A 135 -15.86 3.62 3.81
CA PHE A 135 -15.52 2.99 5.07
C PHE A 135 -16.10 3.77 6.27
N THR A 136 -15.95 5.10 6.29
CA THR A 136 -16.49 5.94 7.38
C THR A 136 -18.01 5.87 7.45
N ALA A 137 -18.69 5.71 6.31
CA ALA A 137 -20.15 5.60 6.26
C ALA A 137 -20.70 4.27 6.78
N HIS A 138 -19.91 3.17 6.69
CA HIS A 138 -20.36 1.82 7.03
C HIS A 138 -19.68 1.23 8.27
N ALA A 139 -18.58 1.83 8.72
CA ALA A 139 -17.85 1.34 9.89
C ALA A 139 -18.67 1.52 11.19
N PRO A 140 -18.45 0.65 12.19
CA PRO A 140 -19.08 0.79 13.51
C PRO A 140 -18.82 2.15 14.14
N PRO A 141 -19.73 2.69 14.96
CA PRO A 141 -19.54 3.93 15.68
C PRO A 141 -18.24 3.93 16.50
N GLY A 142 -17.45 4.99 16.37
CA GLY A 142 -16.16 5.11 17.06
C GLY A 142 -14.97 4.48 16.33
N ALA A 143 -15.19 3.81 15.20
CA ALA A 143 -14.08 3.38 14.36
C ALA A 143 -13.31 4.58 13.82
N PRO A 144 -11.96 4.52 13.81
CA PRO A 144 -11.15 5.59 13.24
C PRO A 144 -11.26 5.61 11.71
N PRO A 145 -10.92 6.73 11.06
CA PRO A 145 -10.86 6.80 9.60
C PRO A 145 -9.88 5.79 9.00
N LEU A 146 -10.04 5.48 7.71
CA LEU A 146 -9.12 4.64 6.94
C LEU A 146 -7.66 5.04 7.22
N TRP A 147 -6.80 4.04 7.40
CA TRP A 147 -5.41 4.26 7.71
C TRP A 147 -4.48 3.65 6.65
N VAL A 148 -3.70 4.49 5.99
CA VAL A 148 -2.74 4.11 4.95
C VAL A 148 -1.37 3.93 5.59
N THR A 149 -0.75 2.77 5.37
CA THR A 149 0.54 2.39 5.97
C THR A 149 1.69 2.53 4.99
N SER A 150 1.41 2.44 3.69
CA SER A 150 2.40 2.63 2.62
C SER A 150 1.76 3.15 1.33
N LEU A 151 2.57 3.86 0.54
CA LEU A 151 2.23 4.38 -0.79
C LEU A 151 3.42 4.19 -1.73
N VAL A 152 3.74 5.22 -2.53
CA VAL A 152 4.88 5.16 -3.45
C VAL A 152 6.19 4.89 -2.71
N ARG A 153 7.01 4.03 -3.31
CA ARG A 153 8.37 3.71 -2.87
C ARG A 153 9.32 3.81 -4.05
N SER A 154 10.59 4.11 -3.81
CA SER A 154 11.64 3.89 -4.81
C SER A 154 12.09 2.42 -4.82
N ALA A 155 12.71 1.97 -5.90
CA ALA A 155 13.36 0.65 -5.92
C ALA A 155 14.49 0.56 -4.89
N GLU A 156 15.23 1.65 -4.65
CA GLU A 156 16.22 1.72 -3.57
C GLU A 156 15.61 1.47 -2.20
N HIS A 157 14.46 2.12 -1.90
CA HIS A 157 13.76 1.90 -0.63
C HIS A 157 13.24 0.46 -0.54
N GLN A 158 12.71 -0.09 -1.62
CA GLN A 158 12.25 -1.48 -1.69
C GLN A 158 13.40 -2.47 -1.39
N HIS A 159 14.60 -2.23 -1.94
CA HIS A 159 15.79 -3.02 -1.62
C HIS A 159 16.18 -2.92 -0.13
N ARG A 160 16.14 -1.72 0.45
CA ARG A 160 16.40 -1.54 1.90
C ARG A 160 15.41 -2.32 2.75
N LEU A 161 14.12 -2.29 2.42
CA LEU A 161 13.10 -3.07 3.13
C LEU A 161 13.37 -4.57 3.03
N ARG A 162 13.78 -5.05 1.86
CA ARG A 162 14.13 -6.45 1.65
C ARG A 162 15.34 -6.88 2.50
N GLN A 163 16.36 -6.04 2.61
CA GLN A 163 17.52 -6.29 3.48
C GLN A 163 17.14 -6.36 4.97
N LEU A 164 16.07 -5.67 5.36
CA LEU A 164 15.49 -5.73 6.70
C LEU A 164 14.54 -6.93 6.92
N GLY A 165 14.37 -7.80 5.92
CA GLY A 165 13.56 -9.02 5.99
C GLY A 165 12.09 -8.86 5.65
N TYR A 166 11.68 -7.71 5.10
CA TYR A 166 10.31 -7.54 4.60
C TYR A 166 10.10 -8.29 3.27
N ALA A 167 8.87 -8.72 3.02
CA ALA A 167 8.43 -9.31 1.75
C ALA A 167 8.29 -8.23 0.65
N ALA A 168 9.38 -7.54 0.37
CA ALA A 168 9.45 -6.36 -0.52
C ALA A 168 10.07 -6.73 -1.87
N TRP A 169 9.37 -7.55 -2.67
CA TRP A 169 9.86 -8.01 -3.98
C TRP A 169 9.88 -6.90 -5.02
N LEU A 170 10.77 -7.07 -6.01
CA LEU A 170 10.83 -6.27 -7.21
C LEU A 170 10.56 -7.15 -8.44
N PRO A 171 9.93 -6.58 -9.47
CA PRO A 171 9.25 -5.28 -9.53
C PRO A 171 8.03 -5.21 -8.61
N SER A 172 7.57 -4.00 -8.25
CA SER A 172 6.49 -3.77 -7.29
C SER A 172 5.57 -2.64 -7.75
N GLY A 173 4.26 -2.78 -7.54
CA GLY A 173 3.26 -1.74 -7.77
C GLY A 173 3.55 -0.43 -7.03
N HIS A 174 4.18 -0.51 -5.83
CA HIS A 174 4.62 0.68 -5.08
C HIS A 174 5.69 1.48 -5.82
N CYS A 175 6.64 0.80 -6.51
CA CYS A 175 7.68 1.47 -7.28
C CYS A 175 7.13 2.14 -8.55
N LEU A 176 5.94 1.77 -8.97
CA LEU A 176 5.22 2.37 -10.08
C LEU A 176 4.28 3.51 -9.61
N GLY A 177 4.09 3.63 -8.28
CA GLY A 177 3.19 4.58 -7.65
C GLY A 177 1.70 4.23 -7.77
N TRP A 178 1.36 3.01 -8.18
CA TRP A 178 -0.01 2.54 -8.37
C TRP A 178 -0.51 1.64 -7.25
N ALA A 179 0.26 1.50 -6.17
CA ALA A 179 -0.11 0.69 -5.03
C ALA A 179 -0.14 1.47 -3.72
N ALA A 180 -0.95 0.97 -2.79
CA ALA A 180 -1.05 1.43 -1.42
C ALA A 180 -1.23 0.23 -0.50
N ASP A 181 -0.74 0.33 0.75
CA ASP A 181 -1.07 -0.62 1.80
C ASP A 181 -1.99 0.08 2.81
N VAL A 182 -3.08 -0.60 3.18
CA VAL A 182 -4.02 -0.13 4.20
C VAL A 182 -3.95 -1.03 5.43
N GLU A 183 -4.05 -0.43 6.59
CA GLU A 183 -4.08 -1.16 7.86
C GLU A 183 -5.34 -2.02 7.97
N MET A 184 -5.22 -3.22 8.51
CA MET A 184 -6.33 -4.15 8.71
C MET A 184 -6.42 -4.64 10.15
N ALA A 185 -5.32 -5.19 10.69
CA ALA A 185 -5.35 -5.82 12.00
C ALA A 185 -5.71 -4.87 13.16
N TRP A 186 -5.32 -3.62 13.06
CA TRP A 186 -5.64 -2.62 14.07
C TRP A 186 -7.15 -2.34 14.17
N PHE A 187 -7.88 -2.47 13.05
CA PHE A 187 -9.31 -2.26 12.99
C PHE A 187 -10.14 -3.36 13.69
N ASP A 188 -9.54 -4.53 14.00
CA ASP A 188 -10.16 -5.56 14.83
C ASP A 188 -10.60 -5.00 16.19
N ARG A 189 -9.83 -4.07 16.75
CA ARG A 189 -10.13 -3.42 18.04
C ARG A 189 -11.41 -2.60 18.03
N PHE A 190 -11.89 -2.25 16.87
CA PHE A 190 -13.08 -1.42 16.65
C PHE A 190 -14.22 -2.21 16.00
N GLY A 191 -14.04 -3.53 15.77
CA GLY A 191 -14.97 -4.36 15.02
C GLY A 191 -15.17 -3.90 13.56
N ALA A 192 -14.20 -3.19 13.00
CA ALA A 192 -14.32 -2.53 11.71
C ALA A 192 -13.51 -3.22 10.59
N ARG A 193 -12.74 -4.28 10.91
CA ARG A 193 -11.90 -4.99 9.94
C ARG A 193 -12.73 -5.63 8.84
N ASP A 194 -13.78 -6.36 9.19
CA ASP A 194 -14.60 -7.07 8.21
C ASP A 194 -15.31 -6.11 7.26
N THR A 195 -15.83 -4.99 7.79
CA THR A 195 -16.42 -3.92 6.95
C THR A 195 -15.42 -3.40 5.93
N LEU A 196 -14.17 -3.15 6.33
CA LEU A 196 -13.13 -2.69 5.40
C LEU A 196 -12.77 -3.80 4.39
N ALA A 197 -12.65 -5.04 4.85
CA ALA A 197 -12.35 -6.19 3.99
C ALA A 197 -13.42 -6.38 2.90
N GLU A 198 -14.70 -6.37 3.28
CA GLU A 198 -15.82 -6.51 2.34
C GLU A 198 -15.83 -5.40 1.29
N LEU A 199 -15.57 -4.16 1.70
CA LEU A 199 -15.48 -3.00 0.82
C LEU A 199 -14.33 -3.17 -0.20
N LEU A 200 -13.15 -3.55 0.25
CA LEU A 200 -12.00 -3.74 -0.62
C LEU A 200 -12.22 -4.89 -1.61
N LEU A 201 -12.76 -6.02 -1.14
CA LEU A 201 -13.09 -7.17 -1.98
C LEU A 201 -14.23 -6.85 -2.98
N ALA A 202 -15.19 -6.00 -2.62
CA ALA A 202 -16.20 -5.52 -3.56
C ALA A 202 -15.57 -4.73 -4.71
N ARG A 203 -14.60 -3.85 -4.41
CA ARG A 203 -13.85 -3.10 -5.44
C ARG A 203 -12.97 -4.01 -6.32
N GLN A 204 -12.40 -5.06 -5.73
CA GLN A 204 -11.69 -6.08 -6.51
C GLN A 204 -12.65 -6.81 -7.47
N ARG A 205 -13.84 -7.23 -6.98
CA ARG A 205 -14.86 -7.86 -7.85
C ARG A 205 -15.34 -6.93 -8.96
N ALA A 206 -15.36 -5.63 -8.70
CA ALA A 206 -15.69 -4.61 -9.72
C ALA A 206 -14.54 -4.33 -10.68
N GLY A 207 -13.37 -4.96 -10.51
CA GLY A 207 -12.19 -4.77 -11.37
C GLY A 207 -11.49 -3.42 -11.18
N GLU A 208 -11.73 -2.73 -10.06
CA GLU A 208 -11.09 -1.43 -9.79
C GLU A 208 -9.67 -1.57 -9.22
N VAL A 209 -9.44 -2.61 -8.45
CA VAL A 209 -8.17 -2.85 -7.75
C VAL A 209 -7.83 -4.34 -7.73
N ASN A 210 -6.55 -4.66 -7.65
CA ASN A 210 -6.06 -5.94 -7.15
C ASN A 210 -5.84 -5.80 -5.64
N VAL A 211 -6.37 -6.75 -4.86
CA VAL A 211 -6.25 -6.76 -3.40
C VAL A 211 -5.44 -7.99 -2.98
N VAL A 212 -4.43 -7.78 -2.15
CA VAL A 212 -3.62 -8.86 -1.58
C VAL A 212 -3.65 -8.78 -0.06
N ASP A 213 -4.19 -9.82 0.57
CA ASP A 213 -4.15 -9.96 2.02
C ASP A 213 -2.73 -10.34 2.47
N GLU A 214 -2.05 -9.38 3.13
CA GLU A 214 -0.72 -9.54 3.73
C GLU A 214 -0.80 -9.67 5.27
N GLY A 215 -1.97 -9.96 5.80
CA GLY A 215 -2.21 -10.17 7.23
C GLY A 215 -2.48 -8.87 7.97
N GLN A 216 -1.45 -8.17 8.44
CA GLN A 216 -1.60 -6.93 9.22
C GLN A 216 -2.10 -5.76 8.38
N ALA A 217 -1.63 -5.65 7.16
CA ALA A 217 -2.08 -4.68 6.16
C ALA A 217 -2.55 -5.42 4.91
N TRP A 218 -3.43 -4.79 4.13
CA TRP A 218 -3.80 -5.28 2.81
C TRP A 218 -3.23 -4.36 1.76
N HIS A 219 -2.61 -4.98 0.77
CA HIS A 219 -2.08 -4.31 -0.39
C HIS A 219 -3.16 -4.09 -1.43
N LEU A 220 -3.20 -2.90 -2.00
CA LEU A 220 -4.11 -2.48 -3.06
C LEU A 220 -3.30 -1.99 -4.25
N CYS A 221 -3.57 -2.49 -5.45
CA CYS A 221 -3.05 -1.90 -6.69
C CYS A 221 -4.19 -1.46 -7.60
N LEU A 222 -4.14 -0.23 -8.07
CA LEU A 222 -5.13 0.33 -8.98
C LEU A 222 -5.10 -0.40 -10.33
N ALA A 223 -6.28 -0.79 -10.85
CA ALA A 223 -6.40 -1.30 -12.20
C ALA A 223 -6.25 -0.18 -13.24
N PRO A 224 -5.55 -0.42 -14.38
CA PRO A 224 -5.33 0.58 -15.41
C PRO A 224 -6.62 1.20 -15.95
N GLU A 225 -7.68 0.39 -16.09
CA GLU A 225 -9.00 0.79 -16.61
C GLU A 225 -9.66 1.86 -15.72
N SER A 226 -9.41 1.82 -14.42
CA SER A 226 -9.97 2.77 -13.45
C SER A 226 -9.23 4.11 -13.41
N ARG A 227 -8.02 4.20 -13.97
CA ARG A 227 -7.17 5.38 -13.93
C ARG A 227 -7.88 6.65 -14.42
N GLY A 228 -8.49 6.58 -15.61
CA GLY A 228 -9.13 7.76 -16.23
C GLY A 228 -10.30 8.30 -15.41
N ARG A 229 -11.11 7.41 -14.83
CA ARG A 229 -12.22 7.79 -13.95
C ARG A 229 -11.69 8.47 -12.68
N LEU A 230 -10.74 7.86 -11.99
CA LEU A 230 -10.19 8.39 -10.75
C LEU A 230 -9.42 9.69 -10.94
N ARG A 231 -8.80 9.89 -12.10
CA ARG A 231 -8.20 11.16 -12.46
C ARG A 231 -9.23 12.29 -12.48
N ARG A 232 -10.37 12.07 -13.14
CA ARG A 232 -11.45 13.06 -13.16
C ARG A 232 -12.06 13.30 -11.78
N VAL A 233 -12.22 12.25 -10.96
CA VAL A 233 -12.66 12.39 -9.56
C VAL A 233 -11.73 13.30 -8.78
N TYR A 234 -10.41 13.05 -8.85
CA TYR A 234 -9.41 13.89 -8.19
C TYR A 234 -9.52 15.36 -8.65
N GLU A 235 -9.59 15.60 -9.95
CA GLU A 235 -9.65 16.94 -10.51
C GLU A 235 -10.93 17.68 -10.05
N ALA A 236 -12.07 17.00 -10.00
CA ALA A 236 -13.31 17.55 -9.48
C ALA A 236 -13.22 17.91 -7.97
N GLU A 237 -12.59 17.03 -7.16
CA GLU A 237 -12.39 17.30 -5.72
C GLU A 237 -11.41 18.46 -5.45
N MET A 238 -10.46 18.70 -6.35
CA MET A 238 -9.47 19.77 -6.20
C MET A 238 -9.95 21.12 -6.77
N ALA A 239 -11.04 21.14 -7.54
CA ALA A 239 -11.63 22.37 -8.11
C ALA A 239 -12.53 23.13 -7.12
N VAL A 240 -12.78 22.56 -5.94
CA VAL A 240 -13.57 23.13 -4.85
C VAL A 240 -12.65 23.84 -3.87
#